data_ca3e95e8aadf6449521437f07c77a359
#
_entry.id   ca3e95e8aadf6449521437f07c77a359
#
_cell.length_a   1.000
_cell.length_b   1.000
_cell.length_c   1.000
_cell.angle_alpha   90.00
_cell.angle_beta   90.00
_cell.angle_gamma   90.00
#
_symmetry.space_group_name_H-M   'P 1'
#
loop_
_entity.id
_entity.type
_entity.pdbx_description
1 polymer ?
#
loop_
_entity_poly.entity_id
_entity_poly.type
_entity_poly.pdbx_seq_one_letter_code
_entity_poly.pdbx_strand_id
1 'polypeptide(L)'
;MNRIENYDRLAFDIDRWLKDYYYMHSIKAFVVGVSGGIDSAVVSTLCAKTELPTYVLTMPLHSKKENTKLSDAHAKALMKKYSNVRVVDVDLSNTYESLLFDIDQDFVNNKLANANTKSLSLIHI
;
A
#
# COMPACT_ATOMS: atom_id res chain seq x y z
N MET A 1 6.70 23.22 16.09
CA MET A 1 6.67 21.87 15.54
C MET A 1 7.91 21.10 15.99
N ASN A 2 7.70 20.03 16.71
CA ASN A 2 8.83 19.24 17.19
C ASN A 2 9.44 18.43 16.04
N ARG A 3 10.72 18.65 15.81
CA ARG A 3 11.45 17.90 14.80
C ARG A 3 11.98 16.61 15.41
N ILE A 4 11.82 15.50 14.69
CA ILE A 4 12.40 14.23 15.10
C ILE A 4 13.91 14.30 14.88
N GLU A 5 14.69 14.17 15.95
CA GLU A 5 16.15 14.28 15.87
C GLU A 5 16.85 12.93 15.70
N ASN A 6 16.18 11.83 16.09
CA ASN A 6 16.78 10.49 16.03
C ASN A 6 15.85 9.53 15.31
N TYR A 7 16.09 9.36 14.03
CA TYR A 7 15.29 8.46 13.19
C TYR A 7 15.59 6.99 13.48
N ASP A 8 16.79 6.64 13.87
CA ASP A 8 17.13 5.26 14.25
C ASP A 8 16.34 4.83 15.48
N ARG A 9 16.21 5.71 16.45
CA ARG A 9 15.40 5.46 17.63
C ARG A 9 13.93 5.33 17.29
N LEU A 10 13.42 6.18 16.42
CA LEU A 10 12.04 6.11 15.95
C LEU A 10 11.78 4.79 15.23
N ALA A 11 12.67 4.39 14.34
CA ALA A 11 12.54 3.13 13.62
C ALA A 11 12.54 1.94 14.59
N PHE A 12 13.40 1.96 15.60
CA PHE A 12 13.44 0.94 16.64
C PHE A 12 12.12 0.88 17.42
N ASP A 13 11.58 2.03 17.81
CA ASP A 13 10.32 2.11 18.56
C ASP A 13 9.15 1.59 17.73
N ILE A 14 9.10 1.90 16.43
CA ILE A 14 8.07 1.40 15.52
C ILE A 14 8.20 -0.11 15.35
N ASP A 15 9.42 -0.62 15.16
CA ASP A 15 9.68 -2.06 15.06
C ASP A 15 9.14 -2.80 16.28
N ARG A 16 9.44 -2.29 17.45
CA ARG A 16 8.97 -2.86 18.71
C ARG A 16 7.45 -2.80 18.82
N TRP A 17 6.84 -1.67 18.44
CA TRP A 17 5.38 -1.52 18.44
C TRP A 17 4.70 -2.52 17.50
N LEU A 18 5.24 -2.69 16.30
CA LEU A 18 4.72 -3.66 15.33
C LEU A 18 4.80 -5.09 15.85
N LYS A 19 5.93 -5.47 16.44
CA LYS A 19 6.10 -6.80 17.03
C LYS A 19 5.16 -7.04 18.19
N ASP A 20 5.02 -6.07 19.09
CA ASP A 20 4.11 -6.16 20.23
C ASP A 20 2.66 -6.31 19.76
N TYR A 21 2.25 -5.52 18.77
CA TYR A 21 0.92 -5.59 18.18
C TYR A 21 0.68 -6.96 17.52
N TYR A 22 1.66 -7.45 16.78
CA TYR A 22 1.59 -8.74 16.10
C TYR A 22 1.30 -9.88 17.07
N TYR A 23 2.04 -9.95 18.16
CA TYR A 23 1.89 -11.01 19.14
C TYR A 23 0.65 -10.81 20.04
N MET A 24 0.36 -9.58 20.42
CA MET A 24 -0.79 -9.28 21.28
C MET A 24 -2.12 -9.64 20.63
N HIS A 25 -2.25 -9.42 19.34
CA HIS A 25 -3.48 -9.63 18.59
C HIS A 25 -3.50 -10.93 17.76
N SER A 26 -2.56 -11.80 17.95
CA SER A 26 -2.45 -13.08 17.23
C SER A 26 -2.51 -12.90 15.71
N ILE A 27 -1.83 -11.88 15.22
CA ILE A 27 -1.76 -11.59 13.78
C ILE A 27 -0.90 -12.65 13.09
N LYS A 28 -1.29 -13.06 11.90
CA LYS A 28 -0.57 -14.07 11.12
C LYS A 28 0.45 -13.48 10.17
N ALA A 29 0.21 -12.26 9.71
CA ALA A 29 1.10 -11.55 8.78
C ALA A 29 0.72 -10.08 8.72
N PHE A 30 1.70 -9.26 8.34
CA PHE A 30 1.42 -7.89 7.90
C PHE A 30 1.07 -7.91 6.42
N VAL A 31 0.16 -7.04 6.01
CA VAL A 31 -0.23 -6.89 4.61
C VAL A 31 -0.15 -5.41 4.27
N VAL A 32 0.68 -5.06 3.32
CA VAL A 32 0.92 -3.65 2.94
C VAL A 32 0.77 -3.49 1.43
N GLY A 33 -0.13 -2.61 1.02
CA GLY A 33 -0.24 -2.21 -0.39
C GLY A 33 0.84 -1.19 -0.73
N VAL A 34 1.52 -1.38 -1.85
CA VAL A 34 2.54 -0.42 -2.33
C VAL A 34 2.05 0.26 -3.60
N SER A 35 2.07 1.59 -3.55
CA SER A 35 1.56 2.44 -4.63
C SER A 35 2.65 3.02 -5.53
N GLY A 36 3.91 2.84 -5.19
CA GLY A 36 5.04 3.52 -5.80
C GLY A 36 5.39 4.84 -5.11
N GLY A 37 4.60 5.27 -4.13
CA GLY A 37 4.89 6.46 -3.33
C GLY A 37 5.79 6.17 -2.14
N ILE A 38 6.32 7.24 -1.54
CA ILE A 38 7.28 7.13 -0.43
C ILE A 38 6.63 6.57 0.84
N ASP A 39 5.37 6.91 1.11
CA ASP A 39 4.71 6.49 2.34
C ASP A 39 4.56 4.97 2.41
N SER A 40 4.05 4.37 1.35
CA SER A 40 3.91 2.91 1.28
C SER A 40 5.26 2.20 1.24
N ALA A 41 6.27 2.83 0.65
CA ALA A 41 7.63 2.31 0.65
C ALA A 41 8.21 2.25 2.07
N VAL A 42 8.01 3.31 2.84
CA VAL A 42 8.48 3.37 4.24
C VAL A 42 7.74 2.34 5.10
N VAL A 43 6.42 2.28 5.01
CA VAL A 43 5.62 1.34 5.81
C VAL A 43 5.98 -0.10 5.50
N SER A 44 6.07 -0.46 4.22
CA SER A 44 6.42 -1.82 3.83
C SER A 44 7.83 -2.21 4.28
N THR A 45 8.78 -1.28 4.21
CA THR A 45 10.14 -1.52 4.69
C THR A 45 10.18 -1.73 6.21
N LEU A 46 9.44 -0.92 6.96
CA LEU A 46 9.37 -1.08 8.42
C LEU A 46 8.77 -2.43 8.80
N CYS A 47 7.71 -2.86 8.11
CA CYS A 47 7.15 -4.19 8.34
C CYS A 47 8.13 -5.29 7.99
N ALA A 48 8.84 -5.18 6.87
CA ALA A 48 9.84 -6.15 6.46
C ALA A 48 10.98 -6.29 7.48
N LYS A 49 11.41 -5.18 8.06
CA LYS A 49 12.50 -5.16 9.05
C LYS A 49 12.14 -5.86 10.36
N THR A 50 10.87 -6.09 10.64
CA THR A 50 10.47 -6.85 11.84
C THR A 50 10.85 -8.31 11.77
N GLU A 51 11.19 -8.82 10.61
CA GLU A 51 11.43 -10.23 10.34
C GLU A 51 10.20 -11.13 10.49
N LEU A 52 9.03 -10.51 10.70
CA LEU A 52 7.75 -11.22 10.77
C LEU A 52 7.15 -11.36 9.37
N PRO A 53 6.27 -12.37 9.16
CA PRO A 53 5.65 -12.57 7.85
C PRO A 53 5.01 -11.29 7.32
N THR A 54 5.40 -10.88 6.12
CA THR A 54 4.94 -9.63 5.50
C THR A 54 4.59 -9.88 4.04
N TYR A 55 3.36 -9.54 3.67
CA TYR A 55 2.90 -9.57 2.29
C TYR A 55 2.87 -8.16 1.74
N VAL A 56 3.53 -7.97 0.62
CA VAL A 56 3.54 -6.69 -0.10
C VAL A 56 2.65 -6.86 -1.33
N LEU A 57 1.58 -6.09 -1.37
CA LEU A 57 0.63 -6.15 -2.47
C LEU A 57 0.96 -5.08 -3.50
N THR A 58 1.15 -5.49 -4.73
CA THR A 58 1.20 -4.59 -5.87
C THR A 58 -0.14 -4.66 -6.58
N MET A 59 -0.74 -3.50 -6.82
CA MET A 59 -2.08 -3.39 -7.37
C MET A 59 -2.06 -2.53 -8.63
N PRO A 60 -1.59 -3.10 -9.76
CA PRO A 60 -1.49 -2.33 -10.99
C PRO A 60 -2.86 -1.91 -11.52
N LEU A 61 -2.94 -0.65 -11.96
CA LEU A 61 -4.09 -0.08 -12.67
C LEU A 61 -3.62 0.39 -14.04
N HIS A 62 -4.46 0.24 -15.05
CA HIS A 62 -4.13 0.56 -16.45
C HIS A 62 -3.61 1.98 -16.65
N SER A 63 -4.07 2.94 -15.87
CA SER A 63 -3.77 4.36 -16.07
C SER A 63 -2.46 4.84 -15.45
N LYS A 64 -1.69 3.97 -14.75
CA LYS A 64 -0.55 4.42 -13.94
C LYS A 64 0.67 3.50 -14.05
N LYS A 65 1.16 3.35 -15.27
CA LYS A 65 2.29 2.47 -15.58
C LYS A 65 3.58 2.85 -14.84
N GLU A 66 3.84 4.15 -14.63
CA GLU A 66 5.05 4.59 -13.93
C GLU A 66 5.03 4.21 -12.46
N ASN A 67 3.90 4.43 -11.79
CA ASN A 67 3.73 4.03 -10.38
C ASN A 67 3.82 2.51 -10.22
N THR A 68 3.29 1.76 -11.19
CA THR A 68 3.40 0.30 -11.22
C THR A 68 4.86 -0.14 -11.28
N LYS A 69 5.69 0.49 -12.11
CA LYS A 69 7.12 0.18 -12.20
C LYS A 69 7.85 0.44 -10.89
N LEU A 70 7.55 1.57 -10.23
CA LEU A 70 8.15 1.90 -8.94
C LEU A 70 7.73 0.94 -7.84
N SER A 71 6.44 0.59 -7.80
CA SER A 71 5.94 -0.37 -6.80
C SER A 71 6.52 -1.75 -7.01
N ASP A 72 6.62 -2.22 -8.25
CA ASP A 72 7.22 -3.51 -8.57
C ASP A 72 8.71 -3.55 -8.21
N ALA A 73 9.45 -2.51 -8.54
CA ALA A 73 10.87 -2.42 -8.23
C ALA A 73 11.10 -2.43 -6.72
N HIS A 74 10.30 -1.69 -5.96
CA HIS A 74 10.39 -1.65 -4.50
C HIS A 74 10.04 -3.00 -3.88
N ALA A 75 8.94 -3.62 -4.33
CA ALA A 75 8.50 -4.93 -3.83
C ALA A 75 9.57 -6.00 -4.08
N LYS A 76 10.15 -6.03 -5.27
CA LYS A 76 11.23 -6.95 -5.60
C LYS A 76 12.48 -6.72 -4.76
N ALA A 77 12.83 -5.46 -4.52
CA ALA A 77 13.98 -5.11 -3.69
C ALA A 77 13.77 -5.60 -2.24
N LEU A 78 12.57 -5.42 -1.69
CA LEU A 78 12.26 -5.92 -0.35
C LEU A 78 12.31 -7.45 -0.29
N MET A 79 11.70 -8.12 -1.26
CA MET A 79 11.71 -9.58 -1.30
C MET A 79 13.12 -10.15 -1.41
N LYS A 80 14.00 -9.48 -2.14
CA LYS A 80 15.39 -9.87 -2.27
C LYS A 80 16.18 -9.68 -0.97
N LYS A 81 15.90 -8.58 -0.25
CA LYS A 81 16.63 -8.23 0.97
C LYS A 81 16.11 -8.97 2.20
N TYR A 82 14.82 -9.23 2.27
CA TYR A 82 14.17 -9.82 3.45
C TYR A 82 13.46 -11.13 3.09
N SER A 83 13.88 -12.22 3.72
CA SER A 83 13.31 -13.56 3.46
C SER A 83 11.89 -13.75 3.96
N ASN A 84 11.44 -12.87 4.87
CA ASN A 84 10.09 -12.88 5.43
C ASN A 84 9.06 -12.15 4.55
N VAL A 85 9.48 -11.56 3.45
CA VAL A 85 8.61 -10.79 2.54
C VAL A 85 8.15 -11.67 1.39
N ARG A 86 6.84 -11.62 1.10
CA ARG A 86 6.23 -12.21 -0.08
C ARG A 86 5.53 -11.10 -0.86
N VAL A 87 5.67 -11.14 -2.17
CA VAL A 87 5.01 -10.18 -3.06
C VAL A 87 3.83 -10.85 -3.72
N VAL A 88 2.68 -10.18 -3.69
CA VAL A 88 1.46 -10.64 -4.34
C VAL A 88 0.98 -9.54 -5.28
N ASP A 89 0.89 -9.88 -6.57
CA ASP A 89 0.31 -8.98 -7.56
C ASP A 89 -1.20 -9.21 -7.60
N VAL A 90 -1.95 -8.14 -7.32
CA VAL A 90 -3.40 -8.17 -7.37
C VAL A 90 -3.86 -7.26 -8.48
N ASP A 91 -4.38 -7.84 -9.54
CA ASP A 91 -4.92 -7.05 -10.65
C ASP A 91 -6.33 -6.57 -10.31
N LEU A 92 -6.44 -5.29 -9.99
CA LEU A 92 -7.71 -4.63 -9.66
C LEU A 92 -8.32 -3.90 -10.85
N SER A 93 -7.75 -4.04 -12.04
CA SER A 93 -8.23 -3.30 -13.23
C SER A 93 -9.71 -3.54 -13.49
N ASN A 94 -10.15 -4.79 -13.51
CA ASN A 94 -11.55 -5.11 -13.73
C ASN A 94 -12.45 -4.61 -12.60
N THR A 95 -12.03 -4.75 -11.36
CA THR A 95 -12.76 -4.25 -10.20
C THR A 95 -12.89 -2.74 -10.24
N TYR A 96 -11.81 -2.05 -10.59
CA TYR A 96 -11.77 -0.60 -10.72
C TYR A 96 -12.71 -0.12 -11.83
N GLU A 97 -12.67 -0.76 -13.00
CA GLU A 97 -13.56 -0.45 -14.12
C GLU A 97 -15.03 -0.68 -13.76
N SER A 98 -15.32 -1.80 -13.10
CA SER A 98 -16.68 -2.10 -12.63
C SER A 98 -17.17 -1.06 -11.62
N LEU A 99 -16.31 -0.65 -10.69
CA LEU A 99 -16.64 0.38 -9.71
C LEU A 99 -16.94 1.72 -10.39
N LEU A 100 -16.11 2.13 -11.33
CA LEU A 100 -16.31 3.36 -12.09
C LEU A 100 -17.62 3.32 -12.88
N PHE A 101 -17.90 2.18 -13.51
CA PHE A 101 -19.17 2.01 -14.23
C PHE A 101 -20.38 2.16 -13.30
N ASP A 102 -20.37 1.50 -12.16
CA ASP A 102 -21.46 1.56 -11.18
C ASP A 102 -21.63 2.99 -10.64
N ILE A 103 -20.52 3.68 -10.36
CA ILE A 103 -20.53 5.07 -9.92
C ILE A 103 -21.12 5.96 -11.00
N ASP A 104 -20.72 5.80 -12.26
CA ASP A 104 -21.24 6.57 -13.39
C ASP A 104 -22.74 6.34 -13.58
N GLN A 105 -23.24 5.13 -13.39
CA GLN A 105 -24.67 4.84 -13.45
C GLN A 105 -25.45 5.56 -12.34
N ASP A 106 -24.93 5.56 -11.13
CA ASP A 106 -25.53 6.28 -10.02
C ASP A 106 -25.49 7.79 -10.24
N PHE A 107 -24.42 8.30 -10.80
CA PHE A 107 -24.18 9.72 -10.99
C PHE A 107 -24.73 10.28 -12.29
N VAL A 108 -25.13 9.46 -13.26
CA VAL A 108 -25.83 9.92 -14.49
C VAL A 108 -27.09 10.73 -14.13
N ASN A 109 -27.77 10.37 -13.05
CA ASN A 109 -28.96 11.07 -12.55
C ASN A 109 -28.63 12.17 -11.55
N ASN A 110 -27.34 12.42 -11.25
CA ASN A 110 -26.91 13.37 -10.25
C ASN A 110 -25.73 14.20 -10.79
N LYS A 111 -25.98 15.47 -11.04
CA LYS A 111 -25.04 16.39 -11.72
C LYS A 111 -23.73 16.64 -10.95
N LEU A 112 -23.52 16.07 -9.77
CA LEU A 112 -22.28 16.16 -9.02
C LEU A 112 -21.24 15.11 -9.44
N ALA A 113 -21.56 14.29 -10.40
CA ALA A 113 -20.87 13.06 -10.73
C ALA A 113 -19.42 13.20 -11.15
N ASN A 114 -19.12 14.10 -12.07
CA ASN A 114 -17.83 14.09 -12.75
C ASN A 114 -16.65 14.43 -11.84
N ALA A 115 -16.83 15.41 -10.95
CA ALA A 115 -15.76 15.79 -10.02
C ALA A 115 -15.49 14.68 -8.99
N ASN A 116 -16.55 14.06 -8.48
CA ASN A 116 -16.43 12.98 -7.50
C ASN A 116 -15.84 11.71 -8.11
N THR A 117 -16.26 11.37 -9.33
CA THR A 117 -15.70 10.22 -10.05
C THR A 117 -14.19 10.38 -10.30
N LYS A 118 -13.76 11.58 -10.69
CA LYS A 118 -12.33 11.87 -10.86
C LYS A 118 -11.57 11.78 -9.55
N SER A 119 -12.16 12.25 -8.46
CA SER A 119 -11.55 12.14 -7.13
C SER A 119 -11.39 10.68 -6.70
N LEU A 120 -12.40 9.85 -6.93
CA LEU A 120 -12.34 8.42 -6.63
C LEU A 120 -11.28 7.70 -7.46
N SER A 121 -11.10 8.10 -8.73
CA SER A 121 -10.08 7.50 -9.58
C SER A 121 -8.66 7.80 -9.13
N LEU A 122 -8.48 8.78 -8.25
CA LEU A 122 -7.19 9.15 -7.67
C LEU A 122 -6.93 8.50 -6.31
N ILE A 123 -7.90 7.78 -5.76
CA ILE A 123 -7.70 7.04 -4.51
C ILE A 123 -6.79 5.85 -4.78
N HIS A 124 -5.69 5.83 -4.05
CA HIS A 124 -4.71 4.75 -4.13
C HIS A 124 -4.66 3.99 -2.81
N ILE A 125 -4.67 2.71 -2.95
CA ILE A 125 -4.53 1.81 -1.82
C ILE A 125 -3.09 1.35 -1.74
#